data_6e6279b8a51524ad4ce1032966ac8704
#
_entry.id   6e6279b8a51524ad4ce1032966ac8704
#
_cell.length_a   1.000
_cell.length_b   1.000
_cell.length_c   1.000
_cell.angle_alpha   90.00
_cell.angle_beta   90.00
_cell.angle_gamma   90.00
#
_symmetry.space_group_name_H-M   'P 1'
#
loop_
_entity.id
_entity.type
_entity.pdbx_description
1 polymer ?
#
loop_
_entity_poly.entity_id
_entity_poly.type
_entity_poly.pdbx_seq_one_letter_code
_entity_poly.pdbx_strand_id
1 'polypeptide(L)'
;MLRPFSSGLMTELPVSENYFWRLYLHGEYSAQCCPNYLRPENRAFLRERLDRVHLYTASFSDFLQRHQRPLSHFVLLDHQDWLVAHDVDGLEQEWRLILQRSTPGARVLLRSAAPEVGFLPGFVQRAIRDQADQQHWHQRDRVGTYGSMMLAEVAA
;
A
#
# COMPACT_ATOMS: atom_id res chain seq x y z
N MET A 1 15.09 -15.29 -3.83
CA MET A 1 16.09 -14.71 -4.76
C MET A 1 15.57 -13.30 -5.09
N LEU A 2 16.12 -12.26 -4.46
CA LEU A 2 15.75 -10.88 -4.74
C LEU A 2 16.00 -10.64 -6.24
N ARG A 3 15.00 -10.12 -6.97
CA ARG A 3 15.24 -9.64 -8.33
C ARG A 3 16.45 -8.71 -8.25
N PRO A 4 17.44 -8.82 -9.14
CA PRO A 4 18.48 -7.82 -9.21
C PRO A 4 17.75 -6.48 -9.36
N PHE A 5 18.17 -5.49 -8.57
CA PHE A 5 17.74 -4.09 -8.69
C PHE A 5 17.53 -3.81 -10.16
N SER A 6 16.27 -3.75 -10.58
CA SER A 6 16.02 -3.71 -12.02
C SER A 6 16.61 -2.40 -12.50
N SER A 7 17.61 -2.52 -13.38
CA SER A 7 18.22 -1.37 -14.07
C SER A 7 17.17 -0.45 -14.71
N GLY A 8 15.97 -0.95 -14.97
CA GLY A 8 14.82 -0.19 -15.45
C GLY A 8 14.33 0.90 -14.50
N LEU A 9 14.41 0.72 -13.17
CA LEU A 9 13.87 1.71 -12.24
C LEU A 9 14.63 3.04 -12.23
N MET A 10 15.95 2.98 -12.41
CA MET A 10 16.77 4.18 -12.54
C MET A 10 16.77 4.77 -13.96
N THR A 11 16.31 4.01 -14.95
CA THR A 11 16.31 4.44 -16.35
C THR A 11 14.94 4.88 -16.85
N GLU A 12 13.85 4.38 -16.25
CA GLU A 12 12.48 4.63 -16.72
C GLU A 12 11.80 5.81 -16.03
N LEU A 13 12.15 6.09 -14.76
CA LEU A 13 11.66 7.26 -14.05
C LEU A 13 12.82 8.17 -13.68
N PRO A 14 12.98 9.31 -14.36
CA PRO A 14 14.06 10.24 -14.04
C PRO A 14 13.95 10.72 -12.58
N VAL A 15 15.09 10.86 -11.92
CA VAL A 15 15.17 11.29 -10.50
C VAL A 15 14.46 12.64 -10.27
N SER A 16 14.38 13.46 -11.32
CA SER A 16 13.62 14.73 -11.31
C SER A 16 12.11 14.54 -11.12
N GLU A 17 11.57 13.37 -11.43
CA GLU A 17 10.14 13.02 -11.32
C GLU A 17 9.86 12.01 -10.22
N ASN A 18 10.90 11.38 -9.68
CA ASN A 18 10.79 10.40 -8.61
C ASN A 18 11.29 10.97 -7.28
N TYR A 19 10.38 11.58 -6.52
CA TYR A 19 10.71 12.20 -5.23
C TYR A 19 11.25 11.20 -4.20
N PHE A 20 10.91 9.90 -4.28
CA PHE A 20 11.40 8.87 -3.37
C PHE A 20 12.91 8.69 -3.56
N TRP A 21 13.36 8.39 -4.78
CA TRP A 21 14.78 8.23 -5.09
C TRP A 21 15.55 9.55 -5.02
N ARG A 22 14.89 10.67 -5.32
CA ARG A 22 15.50 11.98 -5.12
C ARG A 22 15.92 12.18 -3.67
N LEU A 23 15.03 11.87 -2.71
CA LEU A 23 15.37 11.99 -1.28
C LEU A 23 16.55 11.09 -0.91
N TYR A 24 16.57 9.84 -1.41
CA TYR A 24 17.67 8.90 -1.15
C TYR A 24 19.00 9.37 -1.73
N LEU A 25 19.02 9.92 -2.93
CA LEU A 25 20.25 10.26 -3.65
C LEU A 25 20.77 11.68 -3.33
N HIS A 26 19.86 12.62 -3.09
CA HIS A 26 20.21 14.03 -2.86
C HIS A 26 19.98 14.49 -1.42
N GLY A 27 19.34 13.69 -0.58
CA GLY A 27 19.04 14.03 0.81
C GLY A 27 17.92 15.06 0.98
N GLU A 28 17.32 15.55 -0.11
CA GLU A 28 16.30 16.61 -0.06
C GLU A 28 15.26 16.49 -1.19
N TYR A 29 14.08 17.03 -0.94
CA TYR A 29 13.08 17.30 -1.97
C TYR A 29 13.35 18.60 -2.69
N SER A 30 12.75 18.77 -3.88
CA SER A 30 12.64 20.09 -4.53
C SER A 30 11.17 20.52 -4.60
N ALA A 31 10.94 21.80 -4.88
CA ALA A 31 9.58 22.31 -5.03
C ALA A 31 8.79 21.60 -6.16
N GLN A 32 9.51 21.15 -7.20
CA GLN A 32 8.91 20.46 -8.36
C GLN A 32 8.83 18.95 -8.15
N CYS A 33 9.69 18.38 -7.28
CA CYS A 33 9.78 16.95 -7.03
C CYS A 33 9.72 16.64 -5.52
N CYS A 34 8.49 16.63 -5.01
CA CYS A 34 8.15 16.30 -3.64
C CYS A 34 6.80 15.59 -3.56
N PRO A 35 6.50 14.88 -2.47
CA PRO A 35 5.15 14.35 -2.22
C PRO A 35 4.10 15.46 -2.22
N ASN A 36 2.90 15.16 -2.68
CA ASN A 36 1.81 16.13 -2.77
C ASN A 36 1.48 16.82 -1.43
N TYR A 37 1.62 16.09 -0.30
CA TYR A 37 1.36 16.66 1.02
C TYR A 37 2.42 17.66 1.50
N LEU A 38 3.58 17.74 0.85
CA LEU A 38 4.62 18.72 1.13
C LEU A 38 4.55 19.95 0.21
N ARG A 39 3.68 19.93 -0.78
CA ARG A 39 3.52 21.07 -1.70
C ARG A 39 2.88 22.25 -0.99
N PRO A 40 3.43 23.47 -1.15
CA PRO A 40 2.93 24.67 -0.48
C PRO A 40 1.43 24.93 -0.71
N GLU A 41 0.95 24.67 -1.93
CA GLU A 41 -0.46 24.86 -2.31
C GLU A 41 -1.42 23.95 -1.53
N ASN A 42 -0.96 22.79 -1.04
CA ASN A 42 -1.77 21.86 -0.28
C ASN A 42 -1.75 22.12 1.24
N ARG A 43 -0.89 23.04 1.71
CA ARG A 43 -0.67 23.28 3.15
C ARG A 43 -1.94 23.72 3.88
N ALA A 44 -2.65 24.69 3.35
CA ALA A 44 -3.89 25.20 3.97
C ALA A 44 -4.95 24.09 4.01
N PHE A 45 -5.17 23.43 2.90
CA PHE A 45 -6.11 22.30 2.79
C PHE A 45 -5.82 21.17 3.80
N LEU A 46 -4.56 20.78 3.94
CA LEU A 46 -4.16 19.71 4.87
C LEU A 46 -4.31 20.16 6.32
N ARG A 47 -3.90 21.39 6.65
CA ARG A 47 -3.98 21.95 8.01
C ARG A 47 -5.41 21.96 8.55
N GLU A 48 -6.38 22.30 7.71
CA GLU A 48 -7.81 22.32 8.04
C GLU A 48 -8.40 20.92 8.28
N ARG A 49 -7.65 19.85 7.96
CA ARG A 49 -8.11 18.45 8.00
C ARG A 49 -7.24 17.54 8.86
N LEU A 50 -6.33 18.12 9.64
CA LEU A 50 -5.45 17.33 10.54
C LEU A 50 -6.23 16.60 11.62
N ASP A 51 -7.40 17.12 12.03
CA ASP A 51 -8.34 16.47 12.95
C ASP A 51 -8.87 15.12 12.46
N ARG A 52 -8.76 14.85 11.14
CA ARG A 52 -9.15 13.58 10.53
C ARG A 52 -8.04 12.53 10.52
N VAL A 53 -6.84 12.90 10.94
CA VAL A 53 -5.68 11.99 11.01
C VAL A 53 -5.58 11.43 12.41
N HIS A 54 -5.73 10.11 12.55
CA HIS A 54 -5.64 9.42 13.80
C HIS A 54 -4.47 8.43 13.78
N LEU A 55 -3.59 8.53 14.76
CA LEU A 55 -2.41 7.67 14.89
C LEU A 55 -2.67 6.59 15.93
N TYR A 56 -2.33 5.35 15.60
CA TYR A 56 -2.49 4.21 16.50
C TYR A 56 -1.16 3.45 16.60
N THR A 57 -0.77 3.11 17.82
CA THR A 57 0.34 2.18 18.08
C THR A 57 -0.27 0.82 18.43
N ALA A 58 -0.42 -0.02 17.42
CA ALA A 58 -1.05 -1.33 17.53
C ALA A 58 -0.63 -2.20 16.33
N SER A 59 -0.78 -3.52 16.45
CA SER A 59 -0.82 -4.36 15.25
C SER A 59 -2.05 -4.01 14.41
N PHE A 60 -2.00 -4.31 13.12
CA PHE A 60 -3.14 -4.00 12.25
C PHE A 60 -4.38 -4.82 12.66
N SER A 61 -4.19 -6.08 13.05
CA SER A 61 -5.27 -6.92 13.58
C SER A 61 -5.89 -6.36 14.85
N ASP A 62 -5.07 -5.90 15.83
CA ASP A 62 -5.57 -5.26 17.05
C ASP A 62 -6.36 -3.99 16.76
N PHE A 63 -5.86 -3.18 15.82
CA PHE A 63 -6.59 -2.01 15.37
C PHE A 63 -7.96 -2.38 14.80
N LEU A 64 -8.03 -3.33 13.88
CA LEU A 64 -9.28 -3.75 13.24
C LEU A 64 -10.28 -4.38 14.23
N GLN A 65 -9.80 -5.09 15.25
CA GLN A 65 -10.66 -5.64 16.30
C GLN A 65 -11.34 -4.54 17.11
N ARG A 66 -10.60 -3.50 17.46
CA ARG A 66 -11.10 -2.38 18.29
C ARG A 66 -11.88 -1.35 17.49
N HIS A 67 -11.54 -1.17 16.21
CA HIS A 67 -12.16 -0.19 15.33
C HIS A 67 -13.48 -0.74 14.78
N GLN A 68 -14.61 -0.19 15.28
CA GLN A 68 -15.95 -0.71 14.92
C GLN A 68 -16.56 -0.06 13.66
N ARG A 69 -15.97 1.04 13.16
CA ARG A 69 -16.51 1.73 12.00
C ARG A 69 -16.09 1.02 10.71
N PRO A 70 -16.98 0.98 9.69
CA PRO A 70 -16.60 0.46 8.38
C PRO A 70 -15.48 1.28 7.74
N LEU A 71 -14.62 0.61 6.99
CA LEU A 71 -13.48 1.18 6.30
C LEU A 71 -13.65 1.02 4.79
N SER A 72 -13.35 2.07 4.06
CA SER A 72 -13.50 2.10 2.59
C SER A 72 -12.19 1.89 1.83
N HIS A 73 -11.04 2.03 2.49
CA HIS A 73 -9.74 1.89 1.86
C HIS A 73 -8.74 1.26 2.82
N PHE A 74 -7.94 0.34 2.29
CA PHE A 74 -6.83 -0.30 2.99
C PHE A 74 -5.56 -0.12 2.16
N VAL A 75 -4.49 0.32 2.80
CA VAL A 75 -3.16 0.38 2.19
C VAL A 75 -2.26 -0.52 3.01
N LEU A 76 -2.00 -1.70 2.46
CA LEU A 76 -1.23 -2.77 3.09
C LEU A 76 0.16 -2.82 2.45
N LEU A 77 1.16 -3.03 3.27
CA LEU A 77 2.53 -3.14 2.82
C LEU A 77 3.06 -4.56 3.11
N ASP A 78 4.34 -4.71 3.09
CA ASP A 78 5.12 -5.95 3.21
C ASP A 78 5.02 -6.66 4.58
N HIS A 79 4.27 -6.13 5.55
CA HIS A 79 4.01 -6.85 6.80
C HIS A 79 3.29 -8.19 6.56
N GLN A 80 2.50 -8.31 5.49
CA GLN A 80 1.86 -9.56 5.13
C GLN A 80 2.85 -10.61 4.62
N ASP A 81 3.94 -10.21 3.98
CA ASP A 81 5.03 -11.12 3.61
C ASP A 81 5.64 -11.77 4.86
N TRP A 82 5.75 -10.99 5.95
CA TRP A 82 6.21 -11.51 7.23
C TRP A 82 5.20 -12.49 7.84
N LEU A 83 3.91 -12.17 7.81
CA LEU A 83 2.85 -13.07 8.30
C LEU A 83 2.83 -14.40 7.53
N VAL A 84 2.96 -14.35 6.20
CA VAL A 84 3.07 -15.57 5.36
C VAL A 84 4.21 -16.47 5.83
N ALA A 85 5.34 -15.89 6.18
CA ALA A 85 6.53 -16.63 6.53
C ALA A 85 6.51 -17.17 7.97
N HIS A 86 5.77 -16.54 8.90
CA HIS A 86 5.92 -16.78 10.33
C HIS A 86 4.60 -17.02 11.09
N ASP A 87 3.47 -16.57 10.56
CA ASP A 87 2.15 -16.62 11.23
C ASP A 87 1.00 -16.63 10.21
N VAL A 88 0.82 -17.77 9.57
CA VAL A 88 -0.25 -17.96 8.56
C VAL A 88 -1.64 -17.79 9.16
N ASP A 89 -1.86 -18.24 10.39
CA ASP A 89 -3.14 -18.08 11.10
C ASP A 89 -3.43 -16.60 11.36
N GLY A 90 -2.40 -15.84 11.74
CA GLY A 90 -2.47 -14.39 11.88
C GLY A 90 -2.82 -13.68 10.57
N LEU A 91 -2.28 -14.12 9.43
CA LEU A 91 -2.65 -13.62 8.13
C LEU A 91 -4.12 -13.87 7.81
N GLU A 92 -4.61 -15.08 8.05
CA GLU A 92 -6.02 -15.41 7.86
C GLU A 92 -6.93 -14.57 8.75
N GLN A 93 -6.57 -14.42 10.03
CA GLN A 93 -7.32 -13.59 10.98
C GLN A 93 -7.38 -12.14 10.53
N GLU A 94 -6.25 -11.57 10.12
CA GLU A 94 -6.17 -10.19 9.62
C GLU A 94 -7.11 -9.98 8.42
N TRP A 95 -7.10 -10.88 7.44
CA TRP A 95 -7.99 -10.78 6.29
C TRP A 95 -9.47 -10.96 6.64
N ARG A 96 -9.81 -11.82 7.60
CA ARG A 96 -11.19 -11.91 8.11
C ARG A 96 -11.65 -10.58 8.70
N LEU A 97 -10.80 -9.91 9.45
CA LEU A 97 -11.08 -8.60 10.02
C LEU A 97 -11.16 -7.50 8.94
N ILE A 98 -10.26 -7.52 7.95
CA ILE A 98 -10.34 -6.59 6.81
C ILE A 98 -11.70 -6.71 6.12
N LEU A 99 -12.09 -7.92 5.73
CA LEU A 99 -13.38 -8.15 5.06
C LEU A 99 -14.57 -7.77 5.95
N GLN A 100 -14.52 -8.10 7.25
CA GLN A 100 -15.57 -7.74 8.21
C GLN A 100 -15.72 -6.22 8.39
N ARG A 101 -14.63 -5.47 8.29
CA ARG A 101 -14.61 -4.01 8.44
C ARG A 101 -14.78 -3.26 7.11
N SER A 102 -14.77 -3.95 6.00
CA SER A 102 -14.93 -3.33 4.68
C SER A 102 -16.34 -2.82 4.45
N THR A 103 -16.45 -1.63 3.87
CA THR A 103 -17.69 -1.24 3.19
C THR A 103 -17.83 -2.03 1.90
N PRO A 104 -19.04 -2.22 1.35
CA PRO A 104 -19.20 -2.70 -0.03
C PRO A 104 -18.39 -1.82 -1.00
N GLY A 105 -17.60 -2.44 -1.86
CA GLY A 105 -16.71 -1.72 -2.79
C GLY A 105 -15.45 -1.11 -2.12
N ALA A 106 -15.09 -1.53 -0.91
CA ALA A 106 -13.86 -1.08 -0.27
C ALA A 106 -12.64 -1.45 -1.12
N ARG A 107 -11.69 -0.52 -1.24
CA ARG A 107 -10.48 -0.70 -2.04
C ARG A 107 -9.31 -1.17 -1.19
N VAL A 108 -8.56 -2.12 -1.72
CA VAL A 108 -7.35 -2.65 -1.09
C VAL A 108 -6.17 -2.45 -2.03
N LEU A 109 -5.17 -1.73 -1.56
CA LEU A 109 -3.84 -1.68 -2.16
C LEU A 109 -2.91 -2.52 -1.30
N LEU A 110 -2.32 -3.56 -1.86
CA LEU A 110 -1.30 -4.40 -1.22
C LEU A 110 -0.02 -4.35 -2.04
N ARG A 111 1.11 -4.15 -1.39
CA ARG A 111 2.45 -4.27 -1.95
C ARG A 111 3.20 -5.39 -1.26
N SER A 112 3.86 -6.23 -2.03
CA SER A 112 4.58 -7.40 -1.55
C SER A 112 5.99 -7.47 -2.13
N ALA A 113 6.94 -7.96 -1.35
CA ALA A 113 8.29 -8.29 -1.82
C ALA A 113 8.29 -9.54 -2.73
N ALA A 114 7.26 -10.39 -2.63
CA ALA A 114 7.10 -11.56 -3.48
C ALA A 114 6.84 -11.15 -4.95
N PRO A 115 7.25 -11.98 -5.93
CA PRO A 115 7.05 -11.68 -7.35
C PRO A 115 5.57 -11.63 -7.76
N GLU A 116 4.69 -12.24 -6.97
CA GLU A 116 3.24 -12.23 -7.15
C GLU A 116 2.51 -12.35 -5.81
N VAL A 117 1.29 -11.81 -5.73
CA VAL A 117 0.43 -11.89 -4.55
C VAL A 117 -0.38 -13.19 -4.60
N GLY A 118 0.32 -14.35 -4.61
CA GLY A 118 -0.31 -15.68 -4.66
C GLY A 118 -0.60 -16.30 -3.29
N PHE A 119 -0.18 -15.66 -2.22
CA PHE A 119 -0.26 -16.19 -0.85
C PHE A 119 -1.58 -15.90 -0.12
N LEU A 120 -2.47 -15.14 -0.73
CA LEU A 120 -3.74 -14.79 -0.10
C LEU A 120 -4.62 -16.02 0.14
N PRO A 121 -5.26 -16.13 1.32
CA PRO A 121 -6.19 -17.22 1.61
C PRO A 121 -7.29 -17.33 0.56
N GLY A 122 -7.72 -18.56 0.24
CA GLY A 122 -8.71 -18.79 -0.81
C GLY A 122 -10.06 -18.10 -0.59
N PHE A 123 -10.45 -17.83 0.66
CA PHE A 123 -11.66 -17.06 0.94
C PHE A 123 -11.50 -15.58 0.56
N VAL A 124 -10.29 -15.02 0.66
CA VAL A 124 -9.99 -13.64 0.24
C VAL A 124 -10.09 -13.52 -1.27
N GLN A 125 -9.48 -14.46 -2.01
CA GLN A 125 -9.52 -14.47 -3.48
C GLN A 125 -10.95 -14.50 -4.02
N ARG A 126 -11.89 -15.11 -3.29
CA ARG A 126 -13.32 -15.12 -3.65
C ARG A 126 -14.06 -13.83 -3.26
N ALA A 127 -13.56 -13.12 -2.27
CA ALA A 127 -14.19 -11.91 -1.71
C ALA A 127 -13.71 -10.61 -2.34
N ILE A 128 -12.65 -10.65 -3.15
CA ILE A 128 -12.09 -9.47 -3.81
C ILE A 128 -12.14 -9.63 -5.34
N ARG A 129 -12.13 -8.49 -6.02
CA ARG A 129 -12.01 -8.41 -7.48
C ARG A 129 -10.83 -7.53 -7.81
N ASP A 130 -9.91 -8.05 -8.58
CA ASP A 130 -8.77 -7.29 -9.09
C ASP A 130 -9.26 -6.13 -9.97
N GLN A 131 -8.66 -4.97 -9.77
CA GLN A 131 -8.91 -3.83 -10.64
C GLN A 131 -8.08 -3.95 -11.92
N ALA A 132 -8.62 -3.43 -13.01
CA ALA A 132 -7.86 -3.31 -14.25
C ALA A 132 -6.59 -2.48 -14.04
N ASP A 133 -5.61 -2.66 -14.92
CA ASP A 133 -4.38 -1.85 -14.98
C ASP A 133 -3.40 -1.99 -13.79
N GLN A 134 -3.49 -3.05 -12.97
CA GLN A 134 -2.54 -3.29 -11.87
C GLN A 134 -1.07 -3.26 -12.35
N GLN A 135 -0.78 -3.90 -13.48
CA GLN A 135 0.56 -3.93 -14.05
C GLN A 135 1.06 -2.52 -14.42
N HIS A 136 0.19 -1.70 -14.99
CA HIS A 136 0.52 -0.31 -15.31
C HIS A 136 0.88 0.49 -14.04
N TRP A 137 0.09 0.35 -12.97
CA TRP A 137 0.35 1.03 -11.71
C TRP A 137 1.61 0.51 -11.02
N HIS A 138 1.87 -0.81 -11.07
CA HIS A 138 3.09 -1.40 -10.53
C HIS A 138 4.35 -0.90 -11.25
N GLN A 139 4.32 -0.76 -12.57
CA GLN A 139 5.43 -0.18 -13.34
C GLN A 139 5.73 1.27 -12.98
N ARG A 140 4.74 2.00 -12.48
CA ARG A 140 4.87 3.40 -12.04
C ARG A 140 5.11 3.55 -10.54
N ASP A 141 5.33 2.45 -9.81
CA ASP A 141 5.67 2.52 -8.40
C ASP A 141 7.03 3.21 -8.21
N ARG A 142 7.02 4.36 -7.54
CA ARG A 142 8.20 5.18 -7.30
C ARG A 142 9.24 4.51 -6.41
N VAL A 143 8.81 3.62 -5.51
CA VAL A 143 9.70 2.89 -4.61
C VAL A 143 10.46 1.82 -5.39
N GLY A 144 9.75 1.03 -6.20
CA GLY A 144 10.28 0.03 -7.11
C GLY A 144 11.00 -1.15 -6.47
N THR A 145 10.88 -1.31 -5.16
CA THR A 145 11.49 -2.44 -4.43
C THR A 145 10.51 -3.59 -4.22
N TYR A 146 9.21 -3.35 -4.44
CA TYR A 146 8.20 -4.39 -4.34
C TYR A 146 8.18 -5.27 -5.61
N GLY A 147 8.15 -6.60 -5.40
CA GLY A 147 8.08 -7.57 -6.48
C GLY A 147 6.70 -7.60 -7.15
N SER A 148 5.66 -7.29 -6.38
CA SER A 148 4.27 -7.26 -6.87
C SER A 148 3.42 -6.22 -6.14
N MET A 149 2.30 -5.89 -6.77
CA MET A 149 1.26 -5.02 -6.24
C MET A 149 -0.10 -5.59 -6.61
N MET A 150 -1.04 -5.56 -5.67
CA MET A 150 -2.44 -5.84 -5.90
C MET A 150 -3.26 -4.58 -5.64
N LEU A 151 -4.12 -4.25 -6.58
CA LEU A 151 -5.19 -3.26 -6.41
C LEU A 151 -6.52 -3.99 -6.62
N ALA A 152 -7.29 -4.11 -5.56
CA ALA A 152 -8.53 -4.87 -5.57
C ALA A 152 -9.68 -4.11 -4.93
N GLU A 153 -10.89 -4.58 -5.19
CA GLU A 153 -12.13 -4.09 -4.59
C GLU A 153 -12.82 -5.25 -3.87
N VAL A 154 -13.26 -5.01 -2.65
CA VAL A 154 -14.05 -6.00 -1.89
C VAL A 154 -15.42 -6.13 -2.53
N ALA A 155 -15.80 -7.36 -2.89
CA ALA A 155 -17.12 -7.64 -3.47
C ALA A 155 -18.25 -7.20 -2.52
N ALA A 156 -19.33 -6.73 -3.12
CA ALA A 156 -20.54 -6.33 -2.38
C ALA A 156 -21.28 -7.55 -1.81
#